data_cb240db34f28e2bbb65a9777c4afea2e
#
_entry.id   cb240db34f28e2bbb65a9777c4afea2e
#
_cell.length_a   1.000
_cell.length_b   1.000
_cell.length_c   1.000
_cell.angle_alpha   90.00
_cell.angle_beta   90.00
_cell.angle_gamma   90.00
#
_symmetry.space_group_name_H-M   'P 1'
#
loop_
_entity.id
_entity.type
_entity.pdbx_description
1 polymer ?
#
loop_
_entity_poly.entity_id
_entity_poly.type
_entity_poly.pdbx_seq_one_letter_code
_entity_poly.pdbx_strand_id
1 'polypeptide(L)'
;MTATIMSLKNTEIRWADIIEYPQTGAKSKILLEDGNCRYMLMCLAMKMQMAEHTNPRNATVNVIEGQGVLTLEDQEIVLESGVFAFIPANSRHALKAVTNLAFLLTLSTLLHTD
;
A
#
# COMPACT_ATOMS: atom_id res chain seq x y z
N MET A 1 7.73 -5.78 8.99
CA MET A 1 7.78 -4.67 8.00
C MET A 1 8.27 -3.42 8.68
N THR A 2 9.25 -2.77 8.11
CA THR A 2 9.84 -1.55 8.67
C THR A 2 9.36 -0.34 7.88
N ALA A 3 8.87 0.67 8.59
CA ALA A 3 8.44 1.91 7.97
C ALA A 3 9.47 3.01 8.25
N THR A 4 9.79 3.79 7.23
CA THR A 4 10.66 4.95 7.33
C THR A 4 9.87 6.19 6.99
N ILE A 5 9.95 7.21 7.85
CA ILE A 5 9.29 8.49 7.59
C ILE A 5 10.23 9.36 6.76
N MET A 6 9.75 9.83 5.62
CA MET A 6 10.47 10.76 4.78
C MET A 6 10.08 12.18 5.13
N SER A 7 11.08 13.06 5.20
CA SER A 7 10.82 14.48 5.34
C SER A 7 10.73 15.08 3.93
N LEU A 8 9.54 15.53 3.55
CA LEU A 8 9.34 16.14 2.24
C LEU A 8 9.68 17.62 2.32
N LYS A 9 10.89 17.96 1.88
CA LYS A 9 11.30 19.37 1.77
C LYS A 9 10.71 20.01 0.52
N ASN A 10 10.40 19.19 -0.48
CA ASN A 10 9.80 19.62 -1.73
C ASN A 10 8.39 19.07 -1.81
N THR A 11 7.56 19.70 -2.64
CA THR A 11 6.19 19.27 -2.84
C THR A 11 6.07 18.17 -3.89
N GLU A 12 7.18 17.65 -4.39
CA GLU A 12 7.17 16.56 -5.38
C GLU A 12 8.22 15.52 -5.05
N ILE A 13 7.92 14.28 -5.45
CA ILE A 13 8.87 13.17 -5.43
C ILE A 13 8.69 12.40 -6.73
N ARG A 14 9.76 11.72 -7.16
CA ARG A 14 9.70 10.83 -8.31
C ARG A 14 9.78 9.41 -7.80
N TRP A 15 8.84 8.57 -8.22
CA TRP A 15 8.78 7.19 -7.73
C TRP A 15 10.08 6.45 -8.01
N ALA A 16 10.69 6.68 -9.17
CA ALA A 16 11.95 6.01 -9.53
C ALA A 16 13.08 6.30 -8.55
N ASP A 17 13.04 7.46 -7.87
CA ASP A 17 14.08 7.86 -6.92
C ASP A 17 13.92 7.20 -5.56
N ILE A 18 12.72 6.71 -5.23
CA ILE A 18 12.43 6.21 -3.88
C ILE A 18 11.97 4.76 -3.85
N ILE A 19 11.60 4.16 -4.99
CA ILE A 19 11.24 2.76 -5.03
C ILE A 19 12.49 1.91 -4.78
N GLU A 20 12.41 1.04 -3.78
CA GLU A 20 13.52 0.19 -3.40
C GLU A 20 12.94 -1.11 -2.86
N TYR A 21 13.30 -2.23 -3.51
CA TYR A 21 12.76 -3.53 -3.14
C TYR A 21 13.70 -4.26 -2.21
N PRO A 22 13.18 -4.86 -1.13
CA PRO A 22 14.00 -5.79 -0.33
C PRO A 22 14.19 -7.09 -1.11
N GLN A 23 15.13 -7.92 -0.67
CA GLN A 23 15.29 -9.25 -1.25
C GLN A 23 14.10 -10.15 -0.97
N THR A 24 13.53 -10.01 0.23
CA THR A 24 12.32 -10.72 0.64
C THR A 24 11.48 -9.79 1.49
N GLY A 25 10.17 -10.04 1.53
CA GLY A 25 9.26 -9.28 2.36
C GLY A 25 8.89 -7.94 1.77
N ALA A 26 8.75 -6.95 2.61
CA ALA A 26 8.27 -5.62 2.22
C ALA A 26 9.06 -4.53 2.91
N LYS A 27 9.21 -3.41 2.18
CA LYS A 27 9.66 -2.12 2.74
C LYS A 27 8.55 -1.12 2.59
N SER A 28 8.36 -0.29 3.59
CA SER A 28 7.40 0.80 3.51
C SER A 28 8.05 2.12 3.91
N LYS A 29 7.61 3.19 3.27
CA LYS A 29 8.06 4.56 3.56
C LYS A 29 6.84 5.42 3.76
N ILE A 30 6.75 6.10 4.90
CA ILE A 30 5.68 7.05 5.13
C ILE A 30 6.12 8.35 4.45
N LEU A 31 5.37 8.77 3.43
CA LEU A 31 5.69 9.96 2.66
C LEU A 31 5.14 11.20 3.32
N LEU A 32 3.93 11.11 3.84
CA LEU A 32 3.21 12.23 4.41
C LEU A 32 2.17 11.68 5.39
N GLU A 33 2.02 12.35 6.52
CA GLU A 33 0.98 12.02 7.47
C GLU A 33 0.43 13.31 8.04
N ASP A 34 -0.88 13.45 8.02
CA ASP A 34 -1.57 14.58 8.62
C ASP A 34 -2.76 14.06 9.46
N GLY A 35 -3.61 14.96 9.92
CA GLY A 35 -4.76 14.57 10.74
C GLY A 35 -5.83 13.78 9.99
N ASN A 36 -5.75 13.71 8.66
CA ASN A 36 -6.77 13.08 7.82
C ASN A 36 -6.31 11.79 7.16
N CYS A 37 -5.05 11.71 6.75
CA CYS A 37 -4.53 10.59 5.97
C CYS A 37 -3.08 10.29 6.28
N ARG A 38 -2.71 9.04 5.99
CA ARG A 38 -1.32 8.61 5.96
C ARG A 38 -1.05 8.06 4.56
N TYR A 39 0.00 8.56 3.93
CA TYR A 39 0.40 8.17 2.57
C TYR A 39 1.70 7.39 2.67
N MET A 40 1.70 6.15 2.19
CA MET A 40 2.85 5.24 2.31
C MET A 40 3.20 4.66 0.96
N LEU A 41 4.49 4.63 0.65
CA LEU A 41 4.98 3.84 -0.46
C LEU A 41 5.28 2.43 0.04
N MET A 42 4.64 1.45 -0.58
CA MET A 42 4.84 0.03 -0.26
C MET A 42 5.63 -0.62 -1.40
N CYS A 43 6.73 -1.28 -1.05
CA CYS A 43 7.57 -1.99 -2.00
C CYS A 43 7.68 -3.44 -1.54
N LEU A 44 7.04 -4.34 -2.27
CA LEU A 44 6.96 -5.75 -1.94
C LEU A 44 7.87 -6.56 -2.88
N ALA A 45 8.70 -7.40 -2.29
CA ALA A 45 9.49 -8.35 -3.06
C ALA A 45 8.57 -9.40 -3.70
N MET A 46 8.99 -9.92 -4.85
CA MET A 46 8.33 -11.05 -5.51
C MET A 46 8.00 -12.15 -4.51
N LYS A 47 6.81 -12.71 -4.59
CA LYS A 47 6.30 -13.80 -3.75
C LYS A 47 5.91 -13.39 -2.33
N MET A 48 6.08 -12.11 -1.95
CA MET A 48 5.60 -11.64 -0.66
C MET A 48 4.11 -11.83 -0.56
N GLN A 49 3.65 -12.39 0.56
CA GLN A 49 2.23 -12.56 0.84
C GLN A 49 1.90 -11.84 2.15
N MET A 50 0.86 -11.02 2.11
CA MET A 50 0.28 -10.42 3.29
C MET A 50 -0.99 -11.20 3.61
N ALA A 51 -0.99 -11.87 4.76
CA ALA A 51 -2.11 -12.73 5.17
C ALA A 51 -3.40 -11.93 5.34
N GLU A 52 -4.52 -12.62 5.21
CA GLU A 52 -5.83 -12.00 5.40
C GLU A 52 -5.92 -11.30 6.74
N HIS A 53 -6.37 -10.06 6.72
CA HIS A 53 -6.55 -9.23 7.91
C HIS A 53 -7.61 -8.16 7.63
N THR A 54 -7.96 -7.42 8.66
CA THR A 54 -8.85 -6.26 8.57
C THR A 54 -8.14 -5.04 9.11
N ASN A 55 -8.61 -3.87 8.71
CA ASN A 55 -8.10 -2.59 9.21
C ASN A 55 -9.30 -1.68 9.44
N PRO A 56 -9.35 -0.96 10.57
CA PRO A 56 -10.48 -0.07 10.84
C PRO A 56 -10.48 1.21 10.01
N ARG A 57 -9.47 1.42 9.18
CA ARG A 57 -9.35 2.58 8.30
C ARG A 57 -9.72 2.20 6.88
N ASN A 58 -10.29 3.16 6.14
CA ASN A 58 -10.40 2.99 4.69
C ASN A 58 -9.00 3.05 4.09
N ALA A 59 -8.76 2.23 3.08
CA ALA A 59 -7.47 2.20 2.39
C ALA A 59 -7.67 2.28 0.90
N THR A 60 -6.72 2.91 0.21
CA THR A 60 -6.64 2.88 -1.24
C THR A 60 -5.27 2.38 -1.66
N VAL A 61 -5.26 1.65 -2.77
CA VAL A 61 -4.04 1.11 -3.37
C VAL A 61 -3.94 1.67 -4.78
N ASN A 62 -2.89 2.44 -5.05
CA ASN A 62 -2.55 2.92 -6.38
C ASN A 62 -1.30 2.19 -6.84
N VAL A 63 -1.42 1.29 -7.80
CA VAL A 63 -0.30 0.50 -8.27
C VAL A 63 0.60 1.35 -9.17
N ILE A 64 1.88 1.42 -8.82
CA ILE A 64 2.89 2.17 -9.56
C ILE A 64 3.57 1.27 -10.58
N GLU A 65 4.05 0.11 -10.15
CA GLU A 65 4.69 -0.86 -11.03
C GLU A 65 4.61 -2.26 -10.45
N GLY A 66 4.76 -3.25 -11.31
CA GLY A 66 4.72 -4.65 -10.90
C GLY A 66 3.34 -5.27 -11.03
N GLN A 67 3.23 -6.50 -10.55
CA GLN A 67 1.99 -7.29 -10.63
C GLN A 67 1.73 -8.00 -9.32
N GLY A 68 0.47 -8.09 -8.96
CA GLY A 68 0.03 -8.81 -7.78
C GLY A 68 -1.45 -9.10 -7.81
N VAL A 69 -1.95 -9.65 -6.71
CA VAL A 69 -3.36 -9.94 -6.53
C VAL A 69 -3.79 -9.46 -5.16
N LEU A 70 -4.87 -8.69 -5.14
CA LEU A 70 -5.53 -8.28 -3.91
C LEU A 70 -6.80 -9.11 -3.79
N THR A 71 -6.92 -9.87 -2.71
CA THR A 71 -8.16 -10.60 -2.41
C THR A 71 -8.94 -9.74 -1.42
N LEU A 72 -10.10 -9.24 -1.86
CA LEU A 72 -10.96 -8.38 -1.06
C LEU A 72 -12.28 -9.11 -0.84
N GLU A 73 -12.55 -9.43 0.43
CA GLU A 73 -13.60 -10.37 0.80
C GLU A 73 -13.35 -11.66 0.01
N ASP A 74 -14.22 -12.10 -0.86
CA ASP A 74 -13.99 -13.32 -1.65
C ASP A 74 -13.70 -13.00 -3.12
N GLN A 75 -13.35 -11.76 -3.43
CA GLN A 75 -13.10 -11.31 -4.80
C GLN A 75 -11.62 -11.06 -5.02
N GLU A 76 -11.09 -11.57 -6.12
CA GLU A 76 -9.72 -11.31 -6.54
C GLU A 76 -9.65 -10.12 -7.48
N ILE A 77 -8.74 -9.21 -7.19
CA ILE A 77 -8.48 -8.02 -7.99
C ILE A 77 -7.04 -8.09 -8.47
N VAL A 78 -6.85 -8.08 -9.79
CA VAL A 78 -5.51 -8.06 -10.37
C VAL A 78 -4.92 -6.67 -10.17
N LEU A 79 -3.73 -6.63 -9.58
CA LEU A 79 -2.97 -5.40 -9.39
C LEU A 79 -1.90 -5.31 -10.47
N GLU A 80 -1.94 -4.24 -11.25
CA GLU A 80 -0.93 -3.92 -12.24
C GLU A 80 -0.83 -2.42 -12.37
N SER A 81 0.20 -1.94 -13.07
CA SER A 81 0.44 -0.50 -13.19
C SER A 81 -0.81 0.24 -13.66
N GLY A 82 -1.18 1.29 -12.95
CA GLY A 82 -2.36 2.10 -13.27
C GLY A 82 -3.64 1.68 -12.58
N VAL A 83 -3.65 0.56 -11.86
CA VAL A 83 -4.83 0.11 -11.13
C VAL A 83 -4.97 0.88 -9.82
N PHE A 84 -6.19 1.32 -9.55
CA PHE A 84 -6.60 1.91 -8.28
C PHE A 84 -7.62 0.98 -7.64
N ALA A 85 -7.36 0.55 -6.41
CA ALA A 85 -8.28 -0.30 -5.67
C ALA A 85 -8.66 0.37 -4.34
N PHE A 86 -9.89 0.16 -3.91
CA PHE A 86 -10.39 0.69 -2.65
C PHE A 86 -10.70 -0.46 -1.71
N ILE A 87 -10.18 -0.39 -0.48
CA ILE A 87 -10.41 -1.38 0.58
C ILE A 87 -11.21 -0.71 1.68
N PRO A 88 -12.52 -0.96 1.76
CA PRO A 88 -13.34 -0.35 2.82
C PRO A 88 -12.87 -0.77 4.20
N ALA A 89 -13.07 0.11 5.18
CA ALA A 89 -12.77 -0.19 6.58
C ALA A 89 -13.43 -1.50 7.00
N ASN A 90 -12.69 -2.30 7.75
CA ASN A 90 -13.14 -3.55 8.34
C ASN A 90 -13.41 -4.69 7.36
N SER A 91 -13.14 -4.50 6.06
CA SER A 91 -13.26 -5.59 5.10
C SER A 91 -12.03 -6.50 5.18
N ARG A 92 -12.26 -7.82 4.99
CA ARG A 92 -11.18 -8.81 4.98
C ARG A 92 -10.41 -8.69 3.67
N HIS A 93 -9.10 -8.64 3.76
CA HIS A 93 -8.28 -8.54 2.55
C HIS A 93 -6.92 -9.19 2.76
N ALA A 94 -6.36 -9.68 1.66
CA ALA A 94 -5.02 -10.26 1.58
C ALA A 94 -4.37 -9.78 0.30
N LEU A 95 -3.06 -9.84 0.25
CA LEU A 95 -2.32 -9.36 -0.92
C LEU A 95 -1.14 -10.27 -1.21
N LYS A 96 -0.89 -10.50 -2.51
CA LYS A 96 0.24 -11.30 -2.96
C LYS A 96 0.95 -10.57 -4.08
N ALA A 97 2.28 -10.42 -3.95
CA ALA A 97 3.11 -9.88 -5.02
C ALA A 97 3.52 -11.02 -5.95
N VAL A 98 3.14 -10.92 -7.22
CA VAL A 98 3.54 -11.90 -8.24
C VAL A 98 4.94 -11.57 -8.75
N THR A 99 5.21 -10.30 -9.01
CA THR A 99 6.56 -9.77 -9.27
C THR A 99 6.88 -8.80 -8.14
N ASN A 100 8.03 -8.15 -8.20
CA ASN A 100 8.26 -6.99 -7.35
C ASN A 100 7.13 -6.01 -7.62
N LEU A 101 6.51 -5.50 -6.56
CA LEU A 101 5.29 -4.71 -6.65
C LEU A 101 5.42 -3.45 -5.80
N ALA A 102 5.20 -2.30 -6.41
CA ALA A 102 5.21 -1.03 -5.71
C ALA A 102 3.86 -0.34 -5.85
N PHE A 103 3.32 0.14 -4.75
CA PHE A 103 2.06 0.87 -4.77
C PHE A 103 2.02 1.94 -3.68
N LEU A 104 1.23 2.96 -3.95
CA LEU A 104 0.91 3.99 -2.96
C LEU A 104 -0.29 3.51 -2.16
N LEU A 105 -0.09 3.38 -0.86
CA LEU A 105 -1.14 3.02 0.09
C LEU A 105 -1.55 4.29 0.84
N THR A 106 -2.83 4.64 0.76
CA THR A 106 -3.37 5.76 1.52
C THR A 106 -4.33 5.22 2.56
N LEU A 107 -4.08 5.55 3.82
CA LEU A 107 -4.94 5.16 4.93
C LEU A 107 -5.64 6.40 5.48
N SER A 108 -6.96 6.35 5.59
CA SER A 108 -7.72 7.43 6.22
C SER A 108 -7.53 7.40 7.74
N THR A 109 -7.91 8.46 8.41
CA THR A 109 -8.00 8.45 9.87
C THR A 109 -9.11 7.48 10.28
N LEU A 110 -9.02 7.04 11.53
CA LEU A 110 -10.09 6.21 12.11
C LEU A 110 -11.39 7.01 12.10
N LEU A 111 -12.47 6.34 11.64
CA LEU A 111 -13.78 6.95 11.68
C LEU A 111 -14.23 7.07 13.13
N HIS A 112 -14.69 8.26 13.49
CA HIS A 112 -15.35 8.47 14.78
C HIS A 112 -16.83 8.23 14.59
N THR A 113 -17.36 7.25 15.29
CA THR A 113 -18.80 7.07 15.38
C THR A 113 -19.28 7.67 16.68
N ASP A 114 -20.07 8.67 16.59
CA ASP A 114 -20.70 9.26 17.77
C ASP A 114 -21.79 8.35 18.30
#